data_a624b468aef050f898089fb7ea53223f
#
_entry.id   a624b468aef050f898089fb7ea53223f
#
_cell.length_a   1.000
_cell.length_b   1.000
_cell.length_c   1.000
_cell.angle_alpha   90.00
_cell.angle_beta   90.00
_cell.angle_gamma   90.00
#
_symmetry.space_group_name_H-M   'P 1'
#
loop_
_entity.id
_entity.type
_entity.pdbx_description
1 polymer ?
#
loop_
_entity_poly.entity_id
_entity_poly.type
_entity_poly.pdbx_seq_one_letter_code
_entity_poly.pdbx_strand_id
1 'polypeptide(L)'
;MENNLNSGIITKNLTVTYRNGHTALRNASFEIPTGTITALVGVNGAGKSTLFKALMGFIPAATGEISILGMSVNVALKKNIIAYVPQAEEVDWSFPVLVEDVVMMGRYGYMGFLRNPAPTDHQAVTTALERVNMIEFRKHQIGELSGGQRKRVFLARALAQNGQIILLDEPF
;
A
#
# COMPACT_ATOMS: atom_id res chain seq x y z
N MET A 1 7.60 -16.05 26.77
CA MET A 1 7.69 -15.28 25.53
C MET A 1 6.97 -16.12 24.47
N GLU A 2 5.67 -15.93 24.34
CA GLU A 2 4.87 -16.66 23.36
C GLU A 2 5.25 -16.18 21.95
N ASN A 3 5.53 -17.13 21.08
CA ASN A 3 5.89 -16.90 19.69
C ASN A 3 4.77 -16.17 18.95
N ASN A 4 4.95 -14.88 18.68
CA ASN A 4 4.10 -14.05 17.81
C ASN A 4 4.25 -14.44 16.31
N LEU A 5 4.26 -15.73 15.99
CA LEU A 5 4.42 -16.21 14.60
C LEU A 5 3.18 -15.95 13.72
N ASN A 6 2.06 -15.48 14.31
CA ASN A 6 0.81 -15.23 13.60
C ASN A 6 0.42 -13.74 13.48
N SER A 7 1.24 -12.81 13.97
CA SER A 7 0.90 -11.39 13.96
C SER A 7 1.41 -10.71 12.69
N GLY A 8 0.49 -10.17 11.89
CA GLY A 8 0.79 -9.43 10.68
C GLY A 8 1.26 -8.01 10.97
N ILE A 9 0.43 -7.25 11.71
CA ILE A 9 0.73 -5.87 12.14
C ILE A 9 0.45 -5.75 13.63
N ILE A 10 1.41 -5.20 14.37
CA ILE A 10 1.25 -4.87 15.79
C ILE A 10 1.59 -3.39 15.97
N THR A 11 0.74 -2.66 16.68
CA THR A 11 1.08 -1.34 17.21
C THR A 11 0.99 -1.35 18.73
N LYS A 12 1.92 -0.67 19.39
CA LYS A 12 1.94 -0.52 20.86
C LYS A 12 2.09 0.96 21.22
N ASN A 13 1.07 1.51 21.87
CA ASN A 13 1.03 2.90 22.35
C ASN A 13 1.41 3.93 21.27
N LEU A 14 1.01 3.66 20.04
CA LEU A 14 1.37 4.46 18.87
C LEU A 14 0.74 5.84 18.95
N THR A 15 1.56 6.87 18.94
CA THR A 15 1.15 8.27 18.86
C THR A 15 1.82 8.90 17.64
N VAL A 16 1.04 9.60 16.82
CA VAL A 16 1.52 10.30 15.62
C VAL A 16 1.17 11.77 15.74
N THR A 17 2.21 12.61 15.68
CA THR A 17 2.10 14.07 15.75
C THR A 17 2.72 14.68 14.49
N TYR A 18 1.97 15.51 13.79
CA TYR A 18 2.44 16.24 12.62
C TYR A 18 3.40 17.37 13.01
N ARG A 19 4.20 17.86 12.05
CA ARG A 19 5.18 18.95 12.27
C ARG A 19 4.57 20.25 12.80
N ASN A 20 3.28 20.49 12.53
CA ASN A 20 2.53 21.65 13.07
C ASN A 20 2.05 21.46 14.51
N GLY A 21 2.46 20.39 15.19
CA GLY A 21 2.07 20.08 16.58
C GLY A 21 0.72 19.36 16.73
N HIS A 22 -0.03 19.16 15.64
CA HIS A 22 -1.30 18.45 15.71
C HIS A 22 -1.08 16.94 15.91
N THR A 23 -1.63 16.39 17.00
CA THR A 23 -1.61 14.95 17.29
C THR A 23 -2.86 14.29 16.69
N ALA A 24 -2.68 13.55 15.60
CA ALA A 24 -3.77 12.91 14.85
C ALA A 24 -4.06 11.48 15.31
N LEU A 25 -3.12 10.82 15.97
CA LEU A 25 -3.30 9.49 16.54
C LEU A 25 -2.68 9.46 17.94
N ARG A 26 -3.43 8.95 18.93
CA ARG A 26 -2.97 8.91 20.34
C ARG A 26 -3.08 7.49 20.89
N ASN A 27 -1.96 6.98 21.39
CA ASN A 27 -1.89 5.76 22.20
C ASN A 27 -2.63 4.56 21.56
N ALA A 28 -2.55 4.42 20.22
CA ALA A 28 -3.22 3.35 19.51
C ALA A 28 -2.44 2.04 19.68
N SER A 29 -3.13 1.02 20.22
CA SER A 29 -2.58 -0.32 20.39
C SER A 29 -3.55 -1.33 19.82
N PHE A 30 -3.09 -2.12 18.85
CA PHE A 30 -3.86 -3.20 18.24
C PHE A 30 -2.93 -4.23 17.60
N GLU A 31 -3.52 -5.37 17.28
CA GLU A 31 -2.86 -6.47 16.58
C GLU A 31 -3.77 -6.95 15.45
N ILE A 32 -3.19 -7.15 14.26
CA ILE A 32 -3.85 -7.72 13.10
C ILE A 32 -3.14 -9.04 12.78
N PRO A 33 -3.82 -10.19 12.88
CA PRO A 33 -3.24 -11.48 12.54
C PRO A 33 -2.91 -11.59 11.05
N THR A 34 -1.94 -12.46 10.70
CA THR A 34 -1.69 -12.84 9.31
C THR A 34 -2.88 -13.60 8.72
N GLY A 35 -3.06 -13.50 7.39
CA GLY A 35 -4.12 -14.24 6.68
C GLY A 35 -5.54 -13.72 6.94
N THR A 36 -5.69 -12.51 7.53
CA THR A 36 -6.99 -11.90 7.79
C THR A 36 -7.26 -10.71 6.88
N ILE A 37 -8.53 -10.42 6.66
CA ILE A 37 -9.01 -9.15 6.07
C ILE A 37 -9.59 -8.33 7.21
N THR A 38 -9.01 -7.14 7.44
CA THR A 38 -9.41 -6.25 8.54
C THR A 38 -9.88 -4.91 7.98
N ALA A 39 -11.06 -4.47 8.41
CA ALA A 39 -11.59 -3.15 8.07
C ALA A 39 -11.29 -2.15 9.20
N LEU A 40 -10.70 -1.01 8.84
CA LEU A 40 -10.53 0.13 9.73
C LEU A 40 -11.69 1.11 9.55
N VAL A 41 -12.59 1.16 10.53
CA VAL A 41 -13.80 1.99 10.48
C VAL A 41 -13.68 3.15 11.45
N GLY A 42 -14.18 4.32 11.07
CA GLY A 42 -14.20 5.51 11.91
C GLY A 42 -14.67 6.74 11.14
N VAL A 43 -15.09 7.78 11.86
CA VAL A 43 -15.51 9.06 11.28
C VAL A 43 -14.34 9.75 10.56
N ASN A 44 -14.66 10.72 9.70
CA ASN A 44 -13.63 11.54 9.06
C ASN A 44 -12.81 12.29 10.13
N GLY A 45 -11.51 12.33 9.97
CA GLY A 45 -10.59 12.89 10.96
C GLY A 45 -10.22 11.96 12.12
N ALA A 46 -10.73 10.73 12.19
CA ALA A 46 -10.38 9.76 13.24
C ALA A 46 -8.92 9.23 13.19
N GLY A 47 -8.11 9.68 12.24
CA GLY A 47 -6.72 9.27 12.14
C GLY A 47 -6.47 8.04 11.24
N LYS A 48 -7.47 7.53 10.49
CA LYS A 48 -7.33 6.36 9.60
C LYS A 48 -6.17 6.52 8.62
N SER A 49 -6.19 7.55 7.79
CA SER A 49 -5.13 7.82 6.81
C SER A 49 -3.79 8.16 7.48
N THR A 50 -3.80 8.75 8.70
CA THR A 50 -2.58 8.95 9.48
C THR A 50 -1.96 7.64 9.92
N LEU A 51 -2.77 6.66 10.32
CA LEU A 51 -2.31 5.32 10.64
C LEU A 51 -1.67 4.67 9.41
N PHE A 52 -2.32 4.70 8.24
CA PHE A 52 -1.73 4.17 7.00
C PHE A 52 -0.41 4.87 6.65
N LYS A 53 -0.35 6.20 6.76
CA LYS A 53 0.89 6.97 6.54
C LYS A 53 2.01 6.57 7.51
N ALA A 54 1.68 6.23 8.77
CA ALA A 54 2.67 5.73 9.73
C ALA A 54 3.12 4.29 9.39
N LEU A 55 2.21 3.39 9.01
CA LEU A 55 2.52 2.03 8.56
C LEU A 55 3.38 2.03 7.29
N MET A 56 3.20 3.02 6.41
CA MET A 56 4.02 3.23 5.21
C MET A 56 5.30 4.03 5.44
N GLY A 57 5.59 4.42 6.69
CA GLY A 57 6.79 5.19 7.02
C GLY A 57 6.80 6.62 6.48
N PHE A 58 5.68 7.13 5.95
CA PHE A 58 5.59 8.52 5.46
C PHE A 58 5.62 9.52 6.62
N ILE A 59 5.13 9.12 7.79
CA ILE A 59 5.15 9.91 9.01
C ILE A 59 5.75 9.05 10.13
N PRO A 60 6.79 9.52 10.81
CA PRO A 60 7.36 8.78 11.94
C PRO A 60 6.40 8.79 13.14
N ALA A 61 6.42 7.71 13.92
CA ALA A 61 5.79 7.68 15.23
C ALA A 61 6.48 8.71 16.15
N ALA A 62 5.69 9.51 16.87
CA ALA A 62 6.21 10.38 17.92
C ALA A 62 6.58 9.55 19.18
N THR A 63 5.72 8.57 19.51
CA THR A 63 5.97 7.57 20.54
C THR A 63 5.31 6.25 20.18
N GLY A 64 5.71 5.17 20.85
CA GLY A 64 5.19 3.83 20.61
C GLY A 64 5.95 3.09 19.52
N GLU A 65 5.46 1.91 19.17
CA GLU A 65 6.13 0.98 18.26
C GLU A 65 5.16 0.45 17.20
N ILE A 66 5.69 0.20 16.01
CA ILE A 66 5.04 -0.53 14.92
C ILE A 66 5.92 -1.71 14.55
N SER A 67 5.33 -2.90 14.55
CA SER A 67 5.95 -4.13 14.07
C SER A 67 5.12 -4.71 12.93
N ILE A 68 5.76 -5.08 11.83
CA ILE A 68 5.15 -5.64 10.63
C ILE A 68 5.83 -6.98 10.34
N LEU A 69 5.10 -8.07 10.53
CA LEU A 69 5.65 -9.44 10.48
C LEU A 69 6.92 -9.58 11.33
N GLY A 70 6.93 -9.00 12.54
CA GLY A 70 8.07 -9.01 13.45
C GLY A 70 9.22 -8.07 13.07
N MET A 71 9.06 -7.25 12.02
CA MET A 71 10.08 -6.31 11.53
C MET A 71 9.67 -4.86 11.78
N SER A 72 10.66 -3.96 11.85
CA SER A 72 10.38 -2.51 11.83
C SER A 72 9.82 -2.09 10.46
N VAL A 73 9.08 -0.99 10.43
CA VAL A 73 8.49 -0.40 9.20
C VAL A 73 9.54 -0.26 8.09
N ASN A 74 10.69 0.30 8.40
CA ASN A 74 11.76 0.53 7.42
C ASN A 74 12.30 -0.77 6.80
N VAL A 75 12.40 -1.83 7.59
CA VAL A 75 12.84 -3.15 7.09
C VAL A 75 11.76 -3.78 6.23
N ALA A 76 10.50 -3.70 6.64
CA ALA A 76 9.36 -4.24 5.89
C ALA A 76 9.20 -3.54 4.52
N LEU A 77 9.36 -2.22 4.47
CA LEU A 77 9.32 -1.45 3.22
C LEU A 77 10.47 -1.81 2.27
N LYS A 78 11.71 -1.89 2.78
CA LYS A 78 12.88 -2.30 1.97
C LYS A 78 12.74 -3.71 1.38
N LYS A 79 11.98 -4.58 2.05
CA LYS A 79 11.68 -5.95 1.57
C LYS A 79 10.44 -6.03 0.69
N ASN A 80 9.81 -4.90 0.31
CA ASN A 80 8.57 -4.83 -0.48
C ASN A 80 7.40 -5.62 0.13
N ILE A 81 7.36 -5.76 1.46
CA ILE A 81 6.35 -6.55 2.17
C ILE A 81 4.98 -5.88 2.13
N ILE A 82 4.95 -4.54 2.16
CA ILE A 82 3.73 -3.76 2.19
C ILE A 82 3.45 -3.18 0.81
N ALA A 83 2.30 -3.49 0.24
CA ALA A 83 1.75 -2.80 -0.92
C ALA A 83 0.67 -1.81 -0.48
N TYR A 84 0.62 -0.64 -1.09
CA TYR A 84 -0.32 0.42 -0.73
C TYR A 84 -1.11 0.90 -1.94
N VAL A 85 -2.42 0.99 -1.76
CA VAL A 85 -3.35 1.61 -2.70
C VAL A 85 -3.84 2.92 -2.07
N PRO A 86 -3.39 4.09 -2.58
CA PRO A 86 -3.78 5.39 -2.05
C PRO A 86 -5.22 5.72 -2.42
N GLN A 87 -5.77 6.71 -1.73
CA GLN A 87 -7.03 7.34 -2.11
C GLN A 87 -6.92 7.96 -3.52
N ALA A 88 -7.95 7.76 -4.35
CA ALA A 88 -7.91 8.14 -5.76
C ALA A 88 -7.75 9.66 -6.00
N GLU A 89 -8.16 10.50 -5.05
CA GLU A 89 -8.06 11.96 -5.13
C GLU A 89 -6.63 12.50 -5.07
N GLU A 90 -5.67 11.69 -4.58
CA GLU A 90 -4.25 12.08 -4.47
C GLU A 90 -3.47 11.88 -5.79
N VAL A 91 -4.13 11.40 -6.86
CA VAL A 91 -3.46 11.03 -8.11
C VAL A 91 -3.82 11.99 -9.25
N ASP A 92 -2.81 12.56 -9.89
CA ASP A 92 -3.00 13.31 -11.13
C ASP A 92 -3.26 12.38 -12.33
N TRP A 93 -4.50 12.35 -12.77
CA TRP A 93 -4.96 11.50 -13.87
C TRP A 93 -4.71 12.07 -15.25
N SER A 94 -4.25 13.31 -15.37
CA SER A 94 -3.94 13.98 -16.65
C SER A 94 -2.61 13.52 -17.24
N PHE A 95 -1.78 12.85 -16.46
CA PHE A 95 -0.48 12.36 -16.90
C PHE A 95 -0.63 11.23 -17.93
N PRO A 96 -0.04 11.33 -19.14
CA PRO A 96 -0.23 10.38 -20.23
C PRO A 96 0.60 9.10 -20.02
N VAL A 97 0.15 8.25 -19.10
CA VAL A 97 0.80 6.97 -18.77
C VAL A 97 -0.11 5.82 -19.12
N LEU A 98 0.45 4.73 -19.64
CA LEU A 98 -0.31 3.52 -19.96
C LEU A 98 -0.66 2.72 -18.69
N VAL A 99 -1.76 2.01 -18.76
CA VAL A 99 -2.21 1.12 -17.67
C VAL A 99 -1.12 0.12 -17.27
N GLU A 100 -0.44 -0.51 -18.25
CA GLU A 100 0.65 -1.45 -17.93
C GLU A 100 1.83 -0.78 -17.22
N ASP A 101 2.15 0.48 -17.54
CA ASP A 101 3.24 1.19 -16.92
C ASP A 101 2.92 1.54 -15.46
N VAL A 102 1.66 1.92 -15.17
CA VAL A 102 1.18 2.12 -13.79
C VAL A 102 1.32 0.84 -12.98
N VAL A 103 0.92 -0.31 -13.56
CA VAL A 103 1.03 -1.60 -12.85
C VAL A 103 2.50 -2.02 -12.71
N MET A 104 3.34 -1.74 -13.72
CA MET A 104 4.79 -2.01 -13.70
C MET A 104 5.51 -1.23 -12.58
N MET A 105 5.02 -0.05 -12.18
CA MET A 105 5.56 0.68 -11.02
C MET A 105 5.54 -0.16 -9.73
N GLY A 106 4.59 -1.10 -9.60
CA GLY A 106 4.56 -2.05 -8.48
C GLY A 106 5.77 -2.98 -8.44
N ARG A 107 6.47 -3.15 -9.56
CA ARG A 107 7.66 -4.00 -9.69
C ARG A 107 8.97 -3.26 -9.43
N TYR A 108 8.97 -1.93 -9.32
CA TYR A 108 10.19 -1.12 -9.17
C TYR A 108 11.07 -1.51 -7.99
N GLY A 109 10.51 -2.04 -6.92
CA GLY A 109 11.26 -2.51 -5.77
C GLY A 109 12.08 -3.78 -6.03
N TYR A 110 11.84 -4.48 -7.14
CA TYR A 110 12.57 -5.68 -7.56
C TYR A 110 13.58 -5.41 -8.67
N MET A 111 13.53 -4.23 -9.27
CA MET A 111 14.41 -3.82 -10.36
C MET A 111 15.66 -3.17 -9.81
N GLY A 112 16.79 -3.34 -10.51
CA GLY A 112 18.02 -2.63 -10.22
C GLY A 112 17.95 -1.12 -10.50
N PHE A 113 19.08 -0.44 -10.40
CA PHE A 113 19.19 1.02 -10.55
C PHE A 113 18.63 1.54 -11.90
N LEU A 114 18.84 0.81 -12.99
CA LEU A 114 18.37 1.17 -14.34
C LEU A 114 16.88 0.86 -14.57
N ARG A 115 16.20 0.25 -13.61
CA ARG A 115 14.78 -0.12 -13.68
C ARG A 115 14.36 -0.81 -14.98
N ASN A 116 15.22 -1.66 -15.53
CA ASN A 116 14.90 -2.47 -16.70
C ASN A 116 14.03 -3.66 -16.27
N PRO A 117 12.79 -3.79 -16.78
CA PRO A 117 11.91 -4.89 -16.44
C PRO A 117 12.45 -6.22 -16.97
N ALA A 118 12.44 -7.24 -16.13
CA ALA A 118 12.71 -8.62 -16.55
C ALA A 118 11.43 -9.29 -17.07
N PRO A 119 11.52 -10.43 -17.81
CA PRO A 119 10.34 -11.19 -18.24
C PRO A 119 9.39 -11.55 -17.08
N THR A 120 9.93 -11.81 -15.90
CA THR A 120 9.14 -12.07 -14.67
C THR A 120 8.33 -10.88 -14.21
N ASP A 121 8.79 -9.65 -14.45
CA ASP A 121 8.05 -8.43 -14.11
C ASP A 121 6.88 -8.23 -15.09
N HIS A 122 7.10 -8.44 -16.37
CA HIS A 122 6.02 -8.42 -17.37
C HIS A 122 4.95 -9.49 -17.10
N GLN A 123 5.35 -10.68 -16.67
CA GLN A 123 4.42 -11.73 -16.28
C GLN A 123 3.61 -11.32 -15.04
N ALA A 124 4.24 -10.74 -14.02
CA ALA A 124 3.56 -10.26 -12.82
C ALA A 124 2.53 -9.18 -13.16
N VAL A 125 2.86 -8.24 -14.06
CA VAL A 125 1.92 -7.21 -14.56
C VAL A 125 0.73 -7.85 -15.28
N THR A 126 0.97 -8.82 -16.17
CA THR A 126 -0.09 -9.53 -16.89
C THR A 126 -1.04 -10.22 -15.91
N THR A 127 -0.49 -11.03 -15.01
CA THR A 127 -1.29 -11.73 -14.00
C THR A 127 -2.08 -10.77 -13.09
N ALA A 128 -1.49 -9.64 -12.71
CA ALA A 128 -2.18 -8.66 -11.90
C ALA A 128 -3.35 -8.00 -12.64
N LEU A 129 -3.17 -7.66 -13.92
CA LEU A 129 -4.23 -7.09 -14.77
C LEU A 129 -5.37 -8.09 -15.01
N GLU A 130 -5.06 -9.37 -15.23
CA GLU A 130 -6.06 -10.43 -15.36
C GLU A 130 -6.90 -10.57 -14.10
N ARG A 131 -6.27 -10.57 -12.91
CA ARG A 131 -6.95 -10.69 -11.60
C ARG A 131 -7.99 -9.60 -11.35
N VAL A 132 -7.80 -8.42 -11.92
CA VAL A 132 -8.73 -7.29 -11.75
C VAL A 132 -9.61 -7.05 -12.98
N ASN A 133 -9.59 -7.94 -13.98
CA ASN A 133 -10.30 -7.84 -15.27
C ASN A 133 -9.99 -6.53 -16.00
N MET A 134 -8.70 -6.18 -16.12
CA MET A 134 -8.21 -4.98 -16.80
C MET A 134 -7.20 -5.27 -17.90
N ILE A 135 -7.04 -6.53 -18.31
CA ILE A 135 -6.04 -6.92 -19.31
C ILE A 135 -6.30 -6.27 -20.68
N GLU A 136 -7.57 -6.11 -21.06
CA GLU A 136 -7.97 -5.48 -22.35
C GLU A 136 -7.59 -3.99 -22.40
N PHE A 137 -7.50 -3.33 -21.23
CA PHE A 137 -7.13 -1.93 -21.10
C PHE A 137 -5.62 -1.71 -21.00
N ARG A 138 -4.81 -2.76 -21.10
CA ARG A 138 -3.36 -2.73 -20.86
C ARG A 138 -2.64 -1.58 -21.56
N LYS A 139 -3.01 -1.30 -22.81
CA LYS A 139 -2.40 -0.28 -23.69
C LYS A 139 -3.16 1.05 -23.72
N HIS A 140 -4.23 1.20 -22.95
CA HIS A 140 -4.95 2.46 -22.82
C HIS A 140 -4.22 3.42 -21.89
N GLN A 141 -4.42 4.71 -22.07
CA GLN A 141 -3.97 5.72 -21.11
C GLN A 141 -4.83 5.67 -19.85
N ILE A 142 -4.21 5.86 -18.69
CA ILE A 142 -4.92 5.83 -17.40
C ILE A 142 -6.03 6.90 -17.33
N GLY A 143 -5.81 8.04 -18.00
CA GLY A 143 -6.77 9.14 -18.09
C GLY A 143 -8.06 8.81 -18.83
N GLU A 144 -8.05 7.83 -19.74
CA GLU A 144 -9.22 7.39 -20.53
C GLU A 144 -10.17 6.50 -19.72
N LEU A 145 -9.72 5.99 -18.56
CA LEU A 145 -10.47 5.04 -17.76
C LEU A 145 -11.50 5.73 -16.85
N SER A 146 -12.61 5.03 -16.60
CA SER A 146 -13.56 5.42 -15.55
C SER A 146 -12.93 5.36 -14.15
N GLY A 147 -13.51 6.07 -13.16
CA GLY A 147 -13.01 6.05 -11.79
C GLY A 147 -12.86 4.64 -11.21
N GLY A 148 -13.86 3.78 -11.42
CA GLY A 148 -13.80 2.38 -10.97
C GLY A 148 -12.73 1.54 -11.68
N GLN A 149 -12.48 1.80 -12.97
CA GLN A 149 -11.39 1.15 -13.71
C GLN A 149 -10.02 1.60 -13.19
N ARG A 150 -9.84 2.89 -12.92
CA ARG A 150 -8.61 3.44 -12.34
C ARG A 150 -8.29 2.79 -10.98
N LYS A 151 -9.28 2.67 -10.10
CA LYS A 151 -9.13 1.98 -8.81
C LYS A 151 -8.67 0.53 -8.98
N ARG A 152 -9.23 -0.20 -9.96
CA ARG A 152 -8.79 -1.57 -10.29
C ARG A 152 -7.35 -1.61 -10.79
N VAL A 153 -6.91 -0.65 -11.60
CA VAL A 153 -5.51 -0.56 -12.04
C VAL A 153 -4.57 -0.32 -10.86
N PHE A 154 -4.93 0.52 -9.89
CA PHE A 154 -4.12 0.72 -8.68
C PHE A 154 -4.09 -0.51 -7.78
N LEU A 155 -5.19 -1.26 -7.72
CA LEU A 155 -5.19 -2.57 -7.07
C LEU A 155 -4.27 -3.55 -7.80
N ALA A 156 -4.30 -3.59 -9.15
CA ALA A 156 -3.37 -4.40 -9.94
C ALA A 156 -1.91 -4.05 -9.67
N ARG A 157 -1.57 -2.75 -9.54
CA ARG A 157 -0.23 -2.30 -9.15
C ARG A 157 0.20 -2.88 -7.81
N ALA A 158 -0.68 -2.84 -6.81
CA ALA A 158 -0.39 -3.42 -5.49
C ALA A 158 -0.25 -4.96 -5.56
N LEU A 159 -1.08 -5.63 -6.35
CA LEU A 159 -0.96 -7.08 -6.58
C LEU A 159 0.33 -7.46 -7.32
N ALA A 160 0.75 -6.67 -8.32
CA ALA A 160 2.00 -6.87 -9.04
C ALA A 160 3.23 -6.76 -8.12
N GLN A 161 3.17 -5.92 -7.10
CA GLN A 161 4.22 -5.81 -6.09
C GLN A 161 4.41 -7.13 -5.32
N ASN A 162 3.39 -7.99 -5.25
CA ASN A 162 3.42 -9.29 -4.54
C ASN A 162 3.83 -9.16 -3.06
N GLY A 163 3.39 -8.08 -2.41
CA GLY A 163 3.59 -7.87 -0.98
C GLY A 163 2.75 -8.85 -0.15
N GLN A 164 3.18 -9.09 1.08
CA GLN A 164 2.47 -9.96 2.03
C GLN A 164 1.32 -9.25 2.73
N ILE A 165 1.33 -7.91 2.73
CA ILE A 165 0.31 -7.05 3.32
C ILE A 165 -0.11 -6.04 2.26
N ILE A 166 -1.41 -5.86 2.08
CA ILE A 166 -1.99 -4.83 1.21
C ILE A 166 -2.78 -3.86 2.09
N LEU A 167 -2.42 -2.59 2.03
CA LEU A 167 -3.15 -1.50 2.66
C LEU A 167 -3.99 -0.79 1.60
N LEU A 168 -5.31 -0.69 1.84
CA LEU A 168 -6.26 -0.04 0.94
C LEU A 168 -6.87 1.18 1.66
N ASP A 169 -6.56 2.39 1.17
CA ASP A 169 -7.10 3.64 1.73
C ASP A 169 -8.27 4.10 0.85
N GLU A 170 -9.51 3.89 1.32
CA GLU A 170 -10.77 4.18 0.63
C GLU A 170 -10.81 3.65 -0.82
N PRO A 171 -10.71 2.31 -1.01
CA PRO A 171 -10.57 1.72 -2.36
C PRO A 171 -11.84 1.79 -3.21
N PHE A 172 -13.02 2.12 -2.62
CA PHE A 172 -14.33 2.09 -3.28
C PHE A 172 -15.10 3.39 -3.12
#